data_e17152c27801416ba9ff9d4bc5970eac
#
_entry.id   e17152c27801416ba9ff9d4bc5970eac
#
_cell.length_a   1.000
_cell.length_b   1.000
_cell.length_c   1.000
_cell.angle_alpha   90.00
_cell.angle_beta   90.00
_cell.angle_gamma   90.00
#
_symmetry.space_group_name_H-M   'P 1'
#
loop_
_entity.id
_entity.type
_entity.pdbx_description
1 polymer ?
#
loop_
_entity_poly.entity_id
_entity_poly.type
_entity_poly.pdbx_seq_one_letter_code
_entity_poly.pdbx_strand_id
1 'polypeptide(L)'
;FKRIENRLVGGDDYHGTDGPLYLTTADCDNPLFDTLFAAAKEAGYPLTDDVNGYQQEGFGPFDRTTWRGRRWNAARAYLHPVMKRPNLTVQCGVMVNRIIFEGRRAVGVEIRRKGRTSIVPGDEIICCGGAINSPQLLQLSGIGDPERLEPLGIDMVQSLPMVGEN
;
A
#
# COMPACT_ATOMS: atom_id res chain seq x y z
N PHE A 1 -0.77 11.59 8.02
CA PHE A 1 0.68 11.35 7.85
C PHE A 1 1.44 11.58 9.15
N LYS A 2 1.40 12.73 9.82
CA LYS A 2 2.16 13.06 11.05
C LYS A 2 2.16 11.94 12.11
N ARG A 3 1.04 11.25 12.34
CA ARG A 3 0.95 10.19 13.35
C ARG A 3 1.70 8.90 13.00
N ILE A 4 2.01 8.67 11.74
CA ILE A 4 2.71 7.46 11.27
C ILE A 4 4.20 7.69 11.02
N GLU A 5 4.60 8.94 10.83
CA GLU A 5 5.96 9.33 10.45
C GLU A 5 6.88 9.50 11.65
N ASN A 6 8.14 9.14 11.43
CA ASN A 6 9.28 9.50 12.26
C ASN A 6 10.36 10.07 11.35
N ARG A 7 10.24 11.35 11.03
CA ARG A 7 11.18 12.07 10.15
C ARG A 7 12.42 12.42 10.93
N LEU A 8 13.56 11.92 10.51
CA LEU A 8 14.81 12.01 11.28
C LEU A 8 15.45 13.41 11.28
N VAL A 9 15.15 14.23 10.29
CA VAL A 9 15.62 15.64 10.22
C VAL A 9 14.77 16.60 11.03
N GLY A 10 13.69 16.11 11.66
CA GLY A 10 12.77 16.89 12.49
C GLY A 10 11.35 16.94 11.95
N GLY A 11 10.44 17.34 12.83
CA GLY A 11 9.02 17.55 12.50
C GLY A 11 8.69 19.02 12.28
N ASP A 12 7.53 19.25 11.70
CA ASP A 12 6.95 20.57 11.42
C ASP A 12 5.41 20.50 11.38
N ASP A 13 4.76 21.47 10.73
CA ASP A 13 3.31 21.47 10.55
C ASP A 13 2.79 20.30 9.69
N TYR A 14 3.64 19.71 8.85
CA TYR A 14 3.31 18.63 7.90
C TYR A 14 3.84 17.27 8.32
N HIS A 15 4.96 17.21 9.05
CA HIS A 15 5.69 16.00 9.40
C HIS A 15 5.70 15.69 10.89
N GLY A 16 5.68 14.38 11.20
CA GLY A 16 5.78 13.85 12.55
C GLY A 16 7.14 13.23 12.86
N THR A 17 7.45 13.09 14.15
CA THR A 17 8.72 12.53 14.64
C THR A 17 8.55 11.32 15.56
N ASP A 18 7.31 10.94 15.90
CA ASP A 18 7.02 9.91 16.93
C ASP A 18 6.36 8.65 16.37
N GLY A 19 6.13 8.61 15.05
CA GLY A 19 5.50 7.47 14.39
C GLY A 19 6.45 6.29 14.20
N PRO A 20 5.91 5.10 13.88
CA PRO A 20 6.71 3.90 13.69
C PRO A 20 7.43 3.84 12.32
N LEU A 21 7.06 4.70 11.38
CA LEU A 21 7.60 4.72 10.02
C LEU A 21 8.74 5.74 9.90
N TYR A 22 9.98 5.25 9.95
CA TYR A 22 11.15 6.10 9.83
C TYR A 22 11.34 6.63 8.41
N LEU A 23 11.62 7.93 8.33
CA LEU A 23 11.91 8.66 7.10
C LEU A 23 13.30 9.32 7.19
N THR A 24 14.09 9.16 6.12
CA THR A 24 15.34 9.89 5.91
C THR A 24 15.22 10.75 4.67
N THR A 25 15.63 12.00 4.76
CA THR A 25 15.74 12.89 3.60
C THR A 25 16.95 12.52 2.74
N ALA A 26 16.85 12.65 1.44
CA ALA A 26 17.97 12.42 0.52
C ALA A 26 18.99 13.55 0.65
N ASP A 27 20.27 13.21 0.76
CA ASP A 27 21.36 14.20 0.89
C ASP A 27 21.60 15.01 -0.40
N CYS A 28 21.19 14.47 -1.56
CA CYS A 28 21.39 15.08 -2.89
C CYS A 28 22.84 15.51 -3.16
N ASP A 29 23.81 14.76 -2.63
CA ASP A 29 25.26 15.05 -2.66
C ASP A 29 25.93 14.72 -4.01
N ASN A 30 25.21 14.09 -4.94
CA ASN A 30 25.74 13.83 -6.27
C ASN A 30 25.70 15.13 -7.11
N PRO A 31 26.81 15.54 -7.75
CA PRO A 31 26.90 16.77 -8.57
C PRO A 31 25.83 16.90 -9.68
N LEU A 32 25.22 15.79 -10.11
CA LEU A 32 24.12 15.82 -11.07
C LEU A 32 22.86 16.48 -10.50
N PHE A 33 22.66 16.49 -9.19
CA PHE A 33 21.53 17.20 -8.58
C PHE A 33 21.65 18.70 -8.73
N ASP A 34 22.86 19.27 -8.56
CA ASP A 34 23.08 20.70 -8.77
C ASP A 34 22.73 21.09 -10.21
N THR A 35 23.16 20.29 -11.19
CA THR A 35 22.85 20.50 -12.59
C THR A 35 21.34 20.37 -12.86
N LEU A 36 20.67 19.36 -12.28
CA LEU A 36 19.24 19.15 -12.42
C LEU A 36 18.44 20.33 -11.86
N PHE A 37 18.79 20.79 -10.66
CA PHE A 37 18.09 21.90 -10.01
C PHE A 37 18.33 23.23 -10.74
N ALA A 38 19.53 23.45 -11.28
CA ALA A 38 19.83 24.61 -12.14
C ALA A 38 18.98 24.58 -13.41
N ALA A 39 18.92 23.44 -14.11
CA ALA A 39 18.12 23.28 -15.31
C ALA A 39 16.62 23.46 -15.03
N ALA A 40 16.11 22.93 -13.91
CA ALA A 40 14.73 23.13 -13.51
C ALA A 40 14.40 24.62 -13.31
N LYS A 41 15.29 25.36 -12.64
CA LYS A 41 15.15 26.80 -12.43
C LYS A 41 15.19 27.58 -13.75
N GLU A 42 16.11 27.25 -14.66
CA GLU A 42 16.18 27.85 -16.00
C GLU A 42 14.90 27.60 -16.82
N ALA A 43 14.31 26.41 -16.67
CA ALA A 43 13.05 26.07 -17.32
C ALA A 43 11.81 26.68 -16.64
N GLY A 44 11.97 27.47 -15.58
CA GLY A 44 10.88 28.15 -14.87
C GLY A 44 10.13 27.30 -13.85
N TYR A 45 10.64 26.13 -13.51
CA TYR A 45 10.05 25.31 -12.45
C TYR A 45 10.51 25.77 -11.06
N PRO A 46 9.63 25.75 -10.06
CA PRO A 46 10.00 26.07 -8.68
C PRO A 46 10.92 25.01 -8.10
N LEU A 47 11.77 25.44 -7.17
CA LEU A 47 12.49 24.53 -6.27
C LEU A 47 11.78 24.50 -4.93
N THR A 48 11.79 23.35 -4.26
CA THR A 48 11.25 23.16 -2.93
C THR A 48 12.20 22.35 -2.06
N ASP A 49 12.28 22.68 -0.79
CA ASP A 49 13.06 21.90 0.17
C ASP A 49 12.30 20.67 0.67
N ASP A 50 10.98 20.62 0.41
CA ASP A 50 10.11 19.53 0.85
C ASP A 50 8.90 19.37 -0.07
N VAL A 51 8.91 18.30 -0.85
CA VAL A 51 7.81 17.95 -1.79
C VAL A 51 6.53 17.43 -1.09
N ASN A 52 6.58 17.20 0.21
CA ASN A 52 5.43 16.81 1.03
C ASN A 52 5.03 17.89 2.05
N GLY A 53 5.66 19.06 1.98
CA GLY A 53 5.39 20.22 2.82
C GLY A 53 4.33 21.16 2.26
N TYR A 54 4.46 22.44 2.57
CA TYR A 54 3.53 23.49 2.10
C TYR A 54 3.54 23.64 0.57
N GLN A 55 4.73 23.65 -0.05
CA GLN A 55 4.88 23.75 -1.49
C GLN A 55 5.26 22.38 -2.05
N GLN A 56 4.27 21.65 -2.54
CA GLN A 56 4.46 20.29 -3.07
C GLN A 56 4.94 20.30 -4.51
N GLU A 57 4.55 21.29 -5.30
CA GLU A 57 4.98 21.43 -6.68
C GLU A 57 6.39 22.01 -6.75
N GLY A 58 7.28 21.30 -7.45
CA GLY A 58 8.66 21.74 -7.63
C GLY A 58 9.67 20.59 -7.66
N PHE A 59 10.94 20.96 -7.80
CA PHE A 59 12.07 20.05 -7.73
C PHE A 59 12.74 20.17 -6.36
N GLY A 60 13.00 19.04 -5.72
CA GLY A 60 13.64 19.03 -4.41
C GLY A 60 14.01 17.62 -3.94
N PRO A 61 14.61 17.50 -2.75
CA PRO A 61 14.93 16.22 -2.15
C PRO A 61 13.67 15.46 -1.77
N PHE A 62 13.73 14.12 -1.80
CA PHE A 62 12.66 13.25 -1.38
C PHE A 62 12.97 12.57 -0.05
N ASP A 63 11.97 12.53 0.83
CA ASP A 63 12.01 11.65 1.98
C ASP A 63 11.84 10.19 1.54
N ARG A 64 12.61 9.31 2.14
CA ARG A 64 12.63 7.87 1.85
C ARG A 64 12.31 7.09 3.11
N THR A 65 11.48 6.05 2.97
CA THR A 65 11.21 5.09 4.05
C THR A 65 12.43 4.19 4.28
N THR A 66 13.49 4.77 4.83
CA THR A 66 14.73 4.08 5.16
C THR A 66 15.16 4.39 6.59
N TRP A 67 15.86 3.42 7.22
CA TRP A 67 16.46 3.58 8.53
C TRP A 67 17.68 2.69 8.66
N ARG A 68 18.79 3.23 9.13
CA ARG A 68 20.07 2.51 9.29
C ARG A 68 20.49 1.76 8.01
N GLY A 69 20.40 2.42 6.86
CA GLY A 69 20.75 1.86 5.56
C GLY A 69 19.81 0.78 5.02
N ARG A 70 18.63 0.57 5.61
CA ARG A 70 17.66 -0.45 5.19
C ARG A 70 16.30 0.17 4.92
N ARG A 71 15.60 -0.36 3.91
CA ARG A 71 14.20 0.00 3.67
C ARG A 71 13.35 -0.31 4.90
N TRP A 72 12.64 0.71 5.39
CA TRP A 72 11.76 0.62 6.54
C TRP A 72 10.30 0.54 6.08
N ASN A 73 9.88 -0.65 5.69
CA ASN A 73 8.54 -0.90 5.16
C ASN A 73 7.50 -1.10 6.28
N ALA A 74 6.22 -1.19 5.89
CA ALA A 74 5.10 -1.38 6.81
C ALA A 74 5.27 -2.65 7.70
N ALA A 75 5.83 -3.73 7.17
CA ALA A 75 6.07 -4.92 7.97
C ALA A 75 7.04 -4.65 9.13
N ARG A 76 8.13 -3.90 8.89
CA ARG A 76 9.09 -3.52 9.94
C ARG A 76 8.51 -2.53 10.92
N ALA A 77 7.72 -1.56 10.42
CA ALA A 77 7.14 -0.50 11.24
C ALA A 77 5.99 -1.02 12.13
N TYR A 78 5.13 -1.87 11.61
CA TYR A 78 3.87 -2.23 12.26
C TYR A 78 3.73 -3.72 12.60
N LEU A 79 4.17 -4.63 11.71
CA LEU A 79 3.93 -6.06 11.90
C LEU A 79 4.95 -6.70 12.84
N HIS A 80 6.24 -6.53 12.61
CA HIS A 80 7.28 -7.18 13.42
C HIS A 80 7.19 -6.87 14.91
N PRO A 81 6.89 -5.62 15.35
CA PRO A 81 6.76 -5.32 16.77
C PRO A 81 5.62 -6.06 17.47
N VAL A 82 4.59 -6.47 16.71
CA VAL A 82 3.36 -7.08 17.26
C VAL A 82 3.22 -8.57 16.95
N MET A 83 4.16 -9.17 16.24
CA MET A 83 4.08 -10.58 15.80
C MET A 83 3.89 -11.61 16.93
N LYS A 84 4.25 -11.25 18.15
CA LYS A 84 4.10 -12.14 19.33
C LYS A 84 2.74 -12.00 20.02
N ARG A 85 1.86 -11.13 19.54
CA ARG A 85 0.54 -10.96 20.15
C ARG A 85 -0.30 -12.25 19.96
N PRO A 86 -0.98 -12.76 21.00
CA PRO A 86 -1.74 -14.01 20.91
C PRO A 86 -2.97 -13.90 19.98
N ASN A 87 -3.46 -12.69 19.72
CA ASN A 87 -4.57 -12.41 18.83
C ASN A 87 -4.16 -12.09 17.38
N LEU A 88 -2.89 -12.29 17.02
CA LEU A 88 -2.38 -12.08 15.68
C LEU A 88 -1.88 -13.39 15.08
N THR A 89 -2.44 -13.78 13.94
CA THR A 89 -1.95 -14.90 13.13
C THR A 89 -1.47 -14.41 11.78
N VAL A 90 -0.23 -14.67 11.44
CA VAL A 90 0.36 -14.34 10.12
C VAL A 90 0.67 -15.63 9.38
N GLN A 91 0.04 -15.80 8.22
CA GLN A 91 0.25 -16.96 7.36
C GLN A 91 0.93 -16.55 6.06
N CYS A 92 2.13 -17.07 5.81
CA CYS A 92 2.87 -16.88 4.56
C CYS A 92 2.76 -18.10 3.64
N GLY A 93 3.02 -17.88 2.34
CA GLY A 93 2.94 -18.95 1.34
C GLY A 93 1.51 -19.45 1.11
N VAL A 94 0.55 -18.53 1.23
CA VAL A 94 -0.87 -18.77 1.05
C VAL A 94 -1.35 -17.97 -0.17
N MET A 95 -2.09 -18.62 -1.06
CA MET A 95 -2.85 -17.98 -2.12
C MET A 95 -4.29 -17.80 -1.65
N VAL A 96 -4.81 -16.59 -1.70
CA VAL A 96 -6.24 -16.32 -1.49
C VAL A 96 -6.93 -16.46 -2.84
N ASN A 97 -7.83 -17.43 -2.97
CA ASN A 97 -8.51 -17.71 -4.22
C ASN A 97 -9.71 -16.80 -4.44
N ARG A 98 -10.53 -16.60 -3.40
CA ARG A 98 -11.73 -15.76 -3.43
C ARG A 98 -12.20 -15.41 -2.03
N ILE A 99 -13.04 -14.37 -1.94
CA ILE A 99 -13.82 -14.04 -0.75
C ILE A 99 -15.10 -14.89 -0.77
N ILE A 100 -15.50 -15.38 0.38
CA ILE A 100 -16.72 -16.16 0.55
C ILE A 100 -17.83 -15.21 1.03
N PHE A 101 -18.98 -15.28 0.36
CA PHE A 101 -20.15 -14.47 0.66
C PHE A 101 -21.34 -15.34 1.08
N GLU A 102 -22.11 -14.84 2.04
CA GLU A 102 -23.50 -15.27 2.34
C GLU A 102 -24.40 -14.10 1.94
N GLY A 103 -25.09 -14.27 0.83
CA GLY A 103 -25.77 -13.16 0.17
C GLY A 103 -24.77 -12.07 -0.24
N ARG A 104 -24.86 -10.89 0.40
CA ARG A 104 -23.95 -9.75 0.15
C ARG A 104 -22.94 -9.51 1.28
N ARG A 105 -22.91 -10.36 2.29
CA ARG A 105 -21.98 -10.26 3.43
C ARG A 105 -20.77 -11.15 3.19
N ALA A 106 -19.58 -10.58 3.28
CA ALA A 106 -18.34 -11.35 3.31
C ALA A 106 -18.23 -12.06 4.66
N VAL A 107 -17.99 -13.38 4.64
CA VAL A 107 -17.94 -14.23 5.84
C VAL A 107 -16.62 -14.99 5.99
N GLY A 108 -15.70 -14.82 5.03
CA GLY A 108 -14.39 -15.46 5.08
C GLY A 108 -13.67 -15.40 3.75
N VAL A 109 -12.58 -16.11 3.67
CA VAL A 109 -11.76 -16.24 2.45
C VAL A 109 -11.44 -17.71 2.18
N GLU A 110 -11.48 -18.10 0.92
CA GLU A 110 -10.94 -19.38 0.47
C GLU A 110 -9.46 -19.25 0.20
N ILE A 111 -8.66 -20.06 0.87
CA ILE A 111 -7.21 -20.06 0.72
C ILE A 111 -6.71 -21.39 0.18
N ARG A 112 -5.58 -21.33 -0.56
CA ARG A 112 -4.83 -22.52 -1.00
C ARG A 112 -3.41 -22.46 -0.45
N ARG A 113 -3.01 -23.53 0.25
CA ARG A 113 -1.66 -23.70 0.77
C ARG A 113 -1.16 -25.12 0.51
N LYS A 114 0.00 -25.27 -0.10
CA LYS A 114 0.60 -26.58 -0.45
C LYS A 114 -0.38 -27.52 -1.17
N GLY A 115 -1.16 -27.00 -2.13
CA GLY A 115 -2.13 -27.76 -2.91
C GLY A 115 -3.47 -28.06 -2.20
N ARG A 116 -3.63 -27.71 -0.93
CA ARG A 116 -4.87 -27.92 -0.16
C ARG A 116 -5.65 -26.61 -0.07
N THR A 117 -6.94 -26.70 -0.31
CA THR A 117 -7.89 -25.58 -0.17
C THR A 117 -8.57 -25.66 1.19
N SER A 118 -8.79 -24.53 1.84
CA SER A 118 -9.54 -24.40 3.09
C SER A 118 -10.17 -23.00 3.19
N ILE A 119 -11.17 -22.87 4.07
CA ILE A 119 -11.83 -21.60 4.34
C ILE A 119 -11.30 -21.05 5.68
N VAL A 120 -10.98 -19.77 5.69
CA VAL A 120 -10.68 -19.00 6.89
C VAL A 120 -11.86 -18.07 7.13
N PRO A 121 -12.66 -18.26 8.18
CA PRO A 121 -13.78 -17.37 8.48
C PRO A 121 -13.29 -16.02 8.98
N GLY A 122 -14.09 -14.98 8.78
CA GLY A 122 -13.82 -13.63 9.27
C GLY A 122 -15.08 -12.78 9.19
N ASP A 123 -15.29 -11.95 10.19
CA ASP A 123 -16.42 -11.00 10.25
C ASP A 123 -16.19 -9.76 9.40
N GLU A 124 -14.93 -9.45 9.11
CA GLU A 124 -14.49 -8.34 8.26
C GLU A 124 -13.31 -8.79 7.38
N ILE A 125 -13.37 -8.49 6.10
CA ILE A 125 -12.33 -8.83 5.13
C ILE A 125 -11.73 -7.55 4.56
N ILE A 126 -10.42 -7.35 4.77
CA ILE A 126 -9.69 -6.17 4.29
C ILE A 126 -8.76 -6.59 3.15
N CYS A 127 -9.03 -6.10 1.94
CA CYS A 127 -8.22 -6.38 0.76
C CYS A 127 -7.02 -5.42 0.68
N CYS A 128 -5.82 -5.96 0.88
CA CYS A 128 -4.56 -5.22 0.80
C CYS A 128 -3.61 -5.80 -0.26
N GLY A 129 -4.15 -6.39 -1.33
CA GLY A 129 -3.37 -7.04 -2.41
C GLY A 129 -2.72 -6.08 -3.41
N GLY A 130 -2.96 -4.78 -3.27
CA GLY A 130 -2.46 -3.75 -4.20
C GLY A 130 -3.38 -3.55 -5.41
N ALA A 131 -2.94 -2.66 -6.32
CA ALA A 131 -3.75 -2.20 -7.45
C ALA A 131 -4.14 -3.31 -8.45
N ILE A 132 -3.38 -4.40 -8.50
CA ILE A 132 -3.66 -5.52 -9.42
C ILE A 132 -4.41 -6.64 -8.69
N ASN A 133 -3.89 -7.11 -7.54
CA ASN A 133 -4.45 -8.32 -6.92
C ASN A 133 -5.76 -8.05 -6.17
N SER A 134 -6.01 -6.84 -5.64
CA SER A 134 -7.28 -6.55 -4.97
C SER A 134 -8.46 -6.55 -5.94
N PRO A 135 -8.42 -5.86 -7.10
CA PRO A 135 -9.48 -5.98 -8.10
C PRO A 135 -9.63 -7.42 -8.63
N GLN A 136 -8.53 -8.11 -8.90
CA GLN A 136 -8.59 -9.52 -9.33
C GLN A 136 -9.32 -10.39 -8.30
N LEU A 137 -9.00 -10.22 -7.01
CA LEU A 137 -9.66 -10.98 -5.94
C LEU A 137 -11.15 -10.69 -5.87
N LEU A 138 -11.56 -9.43 -6.03
CA LEU A 138 -12.97 -9.04 -6.10
C LEU A 138 -13.67 -9.69 -7.28
N GLN A 139 -13.09 -9.64 -8.47
CA GLN A 139 -13.64 -10.27 -9.67
C GLN A 139 -13.78 -11.80 -9.51
N LEU A 140 -12.77 -12.49 -9.02
CA LEU A 140 -12.82 -13.92 -8.70
C LEU A 140 -13.86 -14.27 -7.64
N SER A 141 -14.34 -13.28 -6.90
CA SER A 141 -15.36 -13.43 -5.86
C SER A 141 -16.74 -13.00 -6.31
N GLY A 142 -16.95 -12.73 -7.61
CA GLY A 142 -18.23 -12.34 -8.19
C GLY A 142 -18.59 -10.86 -8.04
N ILE A 143 -17.57 -9.99 -7.83
CA ILE A 143 -17.75 -8.53 -7.76
C ILE A 143 -17.02 -7.89 -8.94
N GLY A 144 -17.75 -7.39 -9.92
CA GLY A 144 -17.19 -6.83 -11.13
C GLY A 144 -18.22 -6.60 -12.22
N ASP A 145 -17.74 -6.58 -13.47
CA ASP A 145 -18.58 -6.46 -14.65
C ASP A 145 -19.22 -7.81 -15.02
N PRO A 146 -20.57 -7.93 -15.01
CA PRO A 146 -21.26 -9.16 -15.39
C PRO A 146 -20.88 -9.63 -16.81
N GLU A 147 -20.73 -8.73 -17.78
CA GLU A 147 -20.42 -9.10 -19.17
C GLU A 147 -19.06 -9.80 -19.28
N ARG A 148 -18.18 -9.58 -18.33
CA ARG A 148 -16.86 -10.23 -18.27
C ARG A 148 -16.82 -11.46 -17.40
N LEU A 149 -17.55 -11.45 -16.29
CA LEU A 149 -17.45 -12.52 -15.26
C LEU A 149 -18.36 -13.72 -15.56
N GLU A 150 -19.57 -13.48 -16.03
CA GLU A 150 -20.54 -14.57 -16.35
C GLU A 150 -20.01 -15.54 -17.41
N PRO A 151 -19.38 -15.09 -18.53
CA PRO A 151 -18.79 -16.02 -19.51
C PRO A 151 -17.65 -16.89 -18.96
N LEU A 152 -17.03 -16.47 -17.84
CA LEU A 152 -15.99 -17.23 -17.15
C LEU A 152 -16.55 -18.23 -16.11
N GLY A 153 -17.88 -18.31 -15.98
CA GLY A 153 -18.55 -19.17 -14.99
C GLY A 153 -18.42 -18.66 -13.56
N ILE A 154 -18.24 -17.37 -13.36
CA ILE A 154 -18.17 -16.75 -12.03
C ILE A 154 -19.56 -16.26 -11.65
N ASP A 155 -20.11 -16.82 -10.57
CA ASP A 155 -21.39 -16.42 -10.02
C ASP A 155 -21.36 -14.98 -9.50
N MET A 156 -22.31 -14.15 -9.94
CA MET A 156 -22.36 -12.75 -9.57
C MET A 156 -22.88 -12.53 -8.16
N VAL A 157 -22.11 -11.84 -7.33
CA VAL A 157 -22.51 -11.36 -6.00
C VAL A 157 -22.96 -9.90 -6.10
N GLN A 158 -22.21 -9.09 -6.82
CA GLN A 158 -22.49 -7.66 -6.99
C GLN A 158 -21.95 -7.15 -8.32
N SER A 159 -22.82 -6.56 -9.12
CA SER A 159 -22.39 -5.82 -10.31
C SER A 159 -21.71 -4.51 -9.91
N LEU A 160 -20.44 -4.40 -10.23
CA LEU A 160 -19.60 -3.21 -10.09
C LEU A 160 -18.64 -3.12 -11.28
N PRO A 161 -19.09 -2.62 -12.46
CA PRO A 161 -18.33 -2.68 -13.71
C PRO A 161 -16.95 -1.99 -13.64
N MET A 162 -16.79 -1.00 -12.74
CA MET A 162 -15.51 -0.26 -12.59
C MET A 162 -14.42 -1.03 -11.83
N VAL A 163 -14.71 -2.20 -11.27
CA VAL A 163 -13.68 -3.01 -10.58
C VAL A 163 -12.67 -3.54 -11.59
N GLY A 164 -11.43 -3.08 -11.46
CA GLY A 164 -10.32 -3.45 -12.35
C GLY A 164 -10.22 -2.58 -13.61
N GLU A 165 -11.02 -1.52 -13.72
CA GLU A 165 -10.90 -0.49 -14.75
C GLU A 165 -10.10 0.72 -14.22
N ASN A 166 -9.26 1.34 -15.09
CA ASN A 166 -8.33 2.47 -14.82
C ASN A 166 -7.13 2.10 -13.95
#